data_13390092ab9b0667802b862d2590a56c
#
_entry.id   13390092ab9b0667802b862d2590a56c
#
_cell.length_a   1.000
_cell.length_b   1.000
_cell.length_c   1.000
_cell.angle_alpha   90.00
_cell.angle_beta   90.00
_cell.angle_gamma   90.00
#
_symmetry.space_group_name_H-M   'P 1'
#
loop_
_entity.id
_entity.type
_entity.pdbx_description
1 polymer ?
#
loop_
_entity_poly.entity_id
_entity_poly.type
_entity_poly.pdbx_seq_one_letter_code
_entity_poly.pdbx_strand_id
1 'polypeptide(L)'
;METMQDATSTTPIAMRQLLEAGVHFGHNTGRWNPKMKQYIFGARNGIHIIDLTHTVKLFKAAFNAVVEATSRGELVLFVGTKKQAQDVIVEEATRAGQLYVTQRWLGGTLTNFKTVKGSLERLKMLEKMEEDGTMLALTKREQIEVRRDREKLLKSLGGIKGMTKLPGMVFVIDPAKEHIAVDEAASSRSRWSASPTPTAIPT
;
A
#
# COMPACT_ATOMS: atom_id res chain seq x y z
N MET A 1 11.57 39.32 -18.39
CA MET A 1 11.05 38.23 -19.23
C MET A 1 11.86 37.00 -18.91
N GLU A 2 11.60 36.36 -17.78
CA GLU A 2 12.19 35.07 -17.39
C GLU A 2 11.20 33.98 -17.69
N THR A 3 11.65 33.04 -18.45
CA THR A 3 10.93 32.04 -19.20
C THR A 3 10.29 31.00 -18.27
N MET A 4 8.98 30.88 -18.35
CA MET A 4 8.16 29.76 -17.87
C MET A 4 8.47 28.47 -18.69
N GLN A 5 9.65 27.89 -18.51
CA GLN A 5 10.05 26.66 -19.21
C GLN A 5 10.82 25.72 -18.31
N ASP A 6 10.28 25.30 -17.17
CA ASP A 6 10.85 24.13 -16.44
C ASP A 6 9.86 23.39 -15.53
N ALA A 7 8.56 23.43 -15.87
CA ALA A 7 7.54 22.73 -15.07
C ALA A 7 7.31 21.24 -15.48
N THR A 8 8.09 20.68 -16.42
CA THR A 8 7.78 19.36 -17.01
C THR A 8 8.87 18.28 -16.84
N SER A 9 9.92 18.50 -16.06
CA SER A 9 10.95 17.48 -15.86
C SER A 9 11.40 17.26 -14.40
N THR A 10 10.55 17.54 -13.43
CA THR A 10 10.88 17.26 -12.03
C THR A 10 10.75 15.77 -11.77
N THR A 11 11.86 15.05 -11.90
CA THR A 11 11.94 13.69 -11.36
C THR A 11 11.79 13.84 -9.84
N PRO A 12 10.74 13.30 -9.22
CA PRO A 12 10.42 13.59 -7.81
C PRO A 12 11.48 13.07 -6.83
N ILE A 13 12.39 12.22 -7.28
CA ILE A 13 13.50 11.69 -6.47
C ILE A 13 14.79 11.70 -7.30
N ALA A 14 15.83 12.34 -6.76
CA ALA A 14 17.17 12.28 -7.32
C ALA A 14 17.87 10.97 -6.91
N MET A 15 18.73 10.43 -7.78
CA MET A 15 19.54 9.23 -7.50
C MET A 15 20.36 9.37 -6.20
N ARG A 16 20.83 10.55 -5.89
CA ARG A 16 21.58 10.86 -4.66
C ARG A 16 20.73 10.58 -3.41
N GLN A 17 19.46 10.97 -3.40
CA GLN A 17 18.53 10.74 -2.29
C GLN A 17 18.28 9.24 -2.07
N LEU A 18 18.19 8.45 -3.16
CA LEU A 18 18.06 7.00 -3.07
C LEU A 18 19.32 6.35 -2.49
N LEU A 19 20.50 6.84 -2.84
CA LEU A 19 21.77 6.37 -2.28
C LEU A 19 21.88 6.69 -0.79
N GLU A 20 21.55 7.92 -0.39
CA GLU A 20 21.53 8.37 1.01
C GLU A 20 20.52 7.56 1.87
N ALA A 21 19.36 7.22 1.30
CA ALA A 21 18.37 6.37 1.93
C ALA A 21 18.73 4.87 1.95
N GLY A 22 19.87 4.48 1.36
CA GLY A 22 20.34 3.08 1.35
C GLY A 22 19.52 2.13 0.46
N VAL A 23 18.72 2.64 -0.47
CA VAL A 23 17.84 1.83 -1.34
C VAL A 23 18.63 0.92 -2.28
N HIS A 24 19.90 1.19 -2.50
CA HIS A 24 20.80 0.38 -3.32
C HIS A 24 21.22 -0.94 -2.67
N PHE A 25 21.01 -1.13 -1.37
CA PHE A 25 21.28 -2.39 -0.71
C PHE A 25 20.17 -3.40 -0.99
N GLY A 26 20.54 -4.48 -1.64
CA GLY A 26 19.66 -5.62 -1.91
C GLY A 26 19.75 -6.72 -0.85
N HIS A 27 19.37 -7.91 -1.22
CA HIS A 27 19.43 -9.09 -0.35
C HIS A 27 20.82 -9.76 -0.38
N ASN A 28 21.04 -10.64 0.58
CA ASN A 28 22.20 -11.53 0.60
C ASN A 28 22.24 -12.37 -0.69
N THR A 29 23.45 -12.59 -1.22
CA THR A 29 23.68 -13.33 -2.47
C THR A 29 23.08 -14.74 -2.49
N GLY A 30 22.91 -15.39 -1.32
CA GLY A 30 22.26 -16.70 -1.21
C GLY A 30 20.71 -16.65 -1.28
N ARG A 31 20.09 -15.47 -1.23
CA ARG A 31 18.63 -15.30 -1.21
C ARG A 31 18.10 -14.44 -2.35
N TRP A 32 18.71 -14.50 -3.49
CA TRP A 32 18.31 -13.69 -4.62
C TRP A 32 17.37 -14.45 -5.59
N ASN A 33 16.59 -13.70 -6.38
CA ASN A 33 15.80 -14.26 -7.45
C ASN A 33 16.56 -14.09 -8.76
N PRO A 34 16.81 -15.18 -9.55
CA PRO A 34 17.50 -15.11 -10.84
C PRO A 34 16.85 -14.13 -11.84
N LYS A 35 15.53 -13.95 -11.80
CA LYS A 35 14.81 -12.97 -12.62
C LYS A 35 15.26 -11.52 -12.35
N MET A 36 15.85 -11.24 -11.19
CA MET A 36 16.35 -9.92 -10.82
C MET A 36 17.75 -9.60 -11.34
N LYS A 37 18.41 -10.55 -12.04
CA LYS A 37 19.79 -10.39 -12.55
C LYS A 37 20.00 -9.08 -13.31
N GLN A 38 19.05 -8.68 -14.13
CA GLN A 38 19.13 -7.45 -14.93
C GLN A 38 19.10 -6.14 -14.11
N TYR A 39 18.64 -6.20 -12.83
CA TYR A 39 18.55 -5.04 -11.94
C TYR A 39 19.67 -5.00 -10.90
N ILE A 40 20.58 -5.97 -10.94
CA ILE A 40 21.69 -6.07 -10.00
C ILE A 40 22.93 -5.48 -10.67
N PHE A 41 23.52 -4.46 -10.04
CA PHE A 41 24.78 -3.86 -10.47
C PHE A 41 25.97 -4.78 -10.15
N GLY A 42 25.95 -5.42 -8.99
CA GLY A 42 27.03 -6.29 -8.53
C GLY A 42 26.77 -6.84 -7.14
N ALA A 43 27.79 -7.43 -6.52
CA ALA A 43 27.75 -7.89 -5.14
C ALA A 43 28.96 -7.37 -4.37
N ARG A 44 28.76 -6.92 -3.13
CA ARG A 44 29.83 -6.51 -2.20
C ARG A 44 29.51 -7.05 -0.81
N ASN A 45 30.51 -7.65 -0.18
CA ASN A 45 30.41 -8.23 1.15
C ASN A 45 29.21 -9.22 1.30
N GLY A 46 28.95 -10.04 0.26
CA GLY A 46 27.86 -11.01 0.29
C GLY A 46 26.45 -10.41 0.11
N ILE A 47 26.34 -9.12 -0.20
CA ILE A 47 25.08 -8.41 -0.44
C ILE A 47 25.03 -7.93 -1.88
N HIS A 48 23.92 -8.13 -2.56
CA HIS A 48 23.70 -7.58 -3.91
C HIS A 48 23.51 -6.07 -3.84
N ILE A 49 24.09 -5.36 -4.80
CA ILE A 49 23.89 -3.92 -5.01
C ILE A 49 22.94 -3.75 -6.19
N ILE A 50 21.89 -2.99 -5.99
CA ILE A 50 20.85 -2.73 -6.99
C ILE A 50 21.29 -1.59 -7.89
N ASP A 51 21.02 -1.71 -9.19
CA ASP A 51 21.23 -0.64 -10.15
C ASP A 51 20.11 0.41 -10.01
N LEU A 52 20.43 1.53 -9.39
CA LEU A 52 19.50 2.64 -9.19
C LEU A 52 19.10 3.34 -10.48
N THR A 53 19.84 3.17 -11.58
CA THR A 53 19.47 3.73 -12.89
C THR A 53 18.13 3.19 -13.37
N HIS A 54 17.91 1.88 -13.19
CA HIS A 54 16.62 1.24 -13.46
C HIS A 54 15.57 1.66 -12.46
N THR A 55 15.92 1.74 -11.17
CA THR A 55 15.00 2.15 -10.10
C THR A 55 14.42 3.53 -10.34
N VAL A 56 15.24 4.53 -10.69
CA VAL A 56 14.77 5.90 -10.99
C VAL A 56 13.79 5.93 -12.16
N LYS A 57 14.07 5.17 -13.23
CA LYS A 57 13.18 5.10 -14.40
C LYS A 57 11.82 4.49 -14.03
N LEU A 58 11.84 3.35 -13.31
CA LEU A 58 10.61 2.66 -12.88
C LEU A 58 9.83 3.49 -11.87
N PHE A 59 10.52 4.17 -10.95
CA PHE A 59 9.89 5.09 -10.00
C PHE A 59 9.17 6.24 -10.70
N LYS A 60 9.80 6.85 -11.71
CA LYS A 60 9.16 7.91 -12.51
C LYS A 60 7.90 7.42 -13.20
N ALA A 61 7.93 6.21 -13.75
CA ALA A 61 6.76 5.60 -14.39
C ALA A 61 5.63 5.34 -13.38
N ALA A 62 5.96 4.79 -12.20
CA ALA A 62 5.00 4.57 -11.13
C ALA A 62 4.40 5.87 -10.59
N PHE A 63 5.25 6.90 -10.40
CA PHE A 63 4.81 8.23 -9.98
C PHE A 63 3.81 8.84 -10.97
N ASN A 64 4.13 8.83 -12.26
CA ASN A 64 3.25 9.35 -13.30
C ASN A 64 1.90 8.59 -13.32
N ALA A 65 1.92 7.27 -13.12
CA ALA A 65 0.70 6.48 -13.05
C ALA A 65 -0.18 6.86 -11.85
N VAL A 66 0.43 7.14 -10.69
CA VAL A 66 -0.30 7.64 -9.50
C VAL A 66 -0.89 9.02 -9.77
N VAL A 67 -0.12 9.94 -10.35
CA VAL A 67 -0.58 11.29 -10.73
C VAL A 67 -1.76 11.19 -11.70
N GLU A 68 -1.68 10.33 -12.70
CA GLU A 68 -2.76 10.11 -13.66
C GLU A 68 -4.03 9.57 -12.99
N ALA A 69 -3.90 8.59 -12.09
CA ALA A 69 -5.05 8.04 -11.37
C ALA A 69 -5.71 9.09 -10.45
N THR A 70 -4.90 9.84 -9.71
CA THR A 70 -5.41 10.87 -8.81
C THR A 70 -6.02 12.07 -9.56
N SER A 71 -5.49 12.44 -10.72
CA SER A 71 -6.06 13.47 -11.57
C SER A 71 -7.46 13.12 -12.10
N ARG A 72 -7.78 11.83 -12.23
CA ARG A 72 -9.12 11.34 -12.55
C ARG A 72 -10.05 11.24 -11.34
N GLY A 73 -9.59 11.65 -10.15
CA GLY A 73 -10.33 11.49 -8.90
C GLY A 73 -10.48 10.05 -8.43
N GLU A 74 -9.60 9.17 -8.88
CA GLU A 74 -9.54 7.79 -8.41
C GLU A 74 -8.81 7.70 -7.07
N LEU A 75 -9.29 6.82 -6.18
CA LEU A 75 -8.61 6.54 -4.91
C LEU A 75 -7.48 5.54 -5.13
N VAL A 76 -6.39 5.76 -4.41
CA VAL A 76 -5.26 4.85 -4.34
C VAL A 76 -5.33 4.05 -3.05
N LEU A 77 -5.17 2.73 -3.13
CA LEU A 77 -5.10 1.86 -1.97
C LEU A 77 -3.65 1.46 -1.73
N PHE A 78 -3.08 1.92 -0.61
CA PHE A 78 -1.74 1.55 -0.18
C PHE A 78 -1.79 0.26 0.64
N VAL A 79 -0.99 -0.75 0.24
CA VAL A 79 -0.95 -2.06 0.88
C VAL A 79 0.47 -2.37 1.32
N GLY A 80 0.66 -2.66 2.59
CA GLY A 80 1.97 -3.05 3.12
C GLY A 80 1.88 -3.49 4.57
N THR A 81 1.97 -4.79 4.80
CA THR A 81 1.92 -5.39 6.14
C THR A 81 3.30 -5.55 6.78
N LYS A 82 4.35 -5.08 6.11
CA LYS A 82 5.71 -5.12 6.65
C LYS A 82 5.85 -4.14 7.81
N LYS A 83 6.24 -4.61 8.98
CA LYS A 83 6.31 -3.82 10.21
C LYS A 83 7.05 -2.48 10.05
N GLN A 84 8.12 -2.49 9.25
CA GLN A 84 8.92 -1.28 8.96
C GLN A 84 8.19 -0.23 8.10
N ALA A 85 7.16 -0.63 7.35
CA ALA A 85 6.43 0.25 6.43
C ALA A 85 5.08 0.71 7.00
N GLN A 86 4.55 0.03 8.02
CA GLN A 86 3.19 0.26 8.53
C GLN A 86 2.95 1.71 8.94
N ASP A 87 3.81 2.25 9.79
CA ASP A 87 3.64 3.60 10.34
C ASP A 87 3.72 4.67 9.26
N VAL A 88 4.70 4.53 8.35
CA VAL A 88 4.89 5.45 7.22
C VAL A 88 3.69 5.41 6.27
N ILE A 89 3.15 4.21 5.99
CA ILE A 89 1.96 4.06 5.14
C ILE A 89 0.75 4.76 5.78
N VAL A 90 0.53 4.55 7.08
CA VAL A 90 -0.60 5.18 7.79
C VAL A 90 -0.49 6.69 7.73
N GLU A 91 0.68 7.24 8.03
CA GLU A 91 0.95 8.68 8.04
C GLU A 91 0.72 9.29 6.65
N GLU A 92 1.40 8.76 5.63
CA GLU A 92 1.38 9.32 4.28
C GLU A 92 0.04 9.11 3.57
N ALA A 93 -0.60 7.95 3.73
CA ALA A 93 -1.93 7.72 3.16
C ALA A 93 -2.99 8.62 3.82
N THR A 94 -2.91 8.82 5.13
CA THR A 94 -3.82 9.74 5.85
C THR A 94 -3.58 11.19 5.42
N ARG A 95 -2.32 11.61 5.30
CA ARG A 95 -1.95 12.95 4.82
C ARG A 95 -2.48 13.22 3.41
N ALA A 96 -2.44 12.20 2.55
CA ALA A 96 -2.92 12.29 1.17
C ALA A 96 -4.44 12.02 1.02
N GLY A 97 -5.17 11.73 2.09
CA GLY A 97 -6.58 11.36 2.04
C GLY A 97 -6.87 10.07 1.27
N GLN A 98 -5.91 9.15 1.26
CA GLN A 98 -5.99 7.89 0.52
C GLN A 98 -6.25 6.69 1.44
N LEU A 99 -6.58 5.54 0.84
CA LEU A 99 -6.89 4.31 1.55
C LEU A 99 -5.62 3.52 1.88
N TYR A 100 -5.64 2.75 2.97
CA TYR A 100 -4.51 1.88 3.32
C TYR A 100 -4.91 0.58 4.01
N VAL A 101 -4.06 -0.45 3.85
CA VAL A 101 -4.11 -1.73 4.59
C VAL A 101 -2.71 -2.03 5.11
N THR A 102 -2.53 -2.02 6.44
CA THR A 102 -1.21 -2.18 7.07
C THR A 102 -1.10 -3.37 8.00
N GLN A 103 -2.22 -3.99 8.41
CA GLN A 103 -2.16 -5.12 9.34
C GLN A 103 -2.20 -6.46 8.61
N ARG A 104 -3.30 -6.77 7.96
CA ARG A 104 -3.49 -8.02 7.22
C ARG A 104 -4.41 -7.77 6.04
N TRP A 105 -3.98 -8.23 4.87
CA TRP A 105 -4.87 -8.30 3.72
C TRP A 105 -5.94 -9.36 3.97
N LEU A 106 -7.19 -8.99 3.83
CA LEU A 106 -8.29 -9.95 3.88
C LEU A 106 -8.58 -10.43 2.46
N GLY A 107 -8.52 -11.75 2.26
CA GLY A 107 -8.87 -12.31 0.96
C GLY A 107 -10.28 -11.92 0.54
N GLY A 108 -10.42 -11.52 -0.72
CA GLY A 108 -11.68 -11.00 -1.26
C GLY A 108 -11.89 -9.49 -1.10
N THR A 109 -10.90 -8.74 -0.62
CA THR A 109 -11.03 -7.28 -0.44
C THR A 109 -11.37 -6.55 -1.74
N LEU A 110 -10.86 -7.01 -2.87
CA LEU A 110 -11.18 -6.46 -4.19
C LEU A 110 -12.15 -7.35 -4.97
N THR A 111 -11.96 -8.66 -4.91
CA THR A 111 -12.74 -9.63 -5.70
C THR A 111 -14.11 -9.92 -5.11
N ASN A 112 -14.29 -9.79 -3.80
CA ASN A 112 -15.56 -9.95 -3.09
C ASN A 112 -15.90 -8.71 -2.25
N PHE A 113 -15.83 -7.56 -2.88
CA PHE A 113 -16.04 -6.26 -2.21
C PHE A 113 -17.43 -6.14 -1.55
N LYS A 114 -18.46 -6.82 -2.07
CA LYS A 114 -19.79 -6.81 -1.46
C LYS A 114 -19.78 -7.32 -0.01
N THR A 115 -19.06 -8.40 0.27
CA THR A 115 -18.92 -8.96 1.62
C THR A 115 -18.09 -8.03 2.52
N VAL A 116 -17.01 -7.46 1.98
CA VAL A 116 -16.18 -6.50 2.72
C VAL A 116 -16.97 -5.25 3.08
N LYS A 117 -17.82 -4.76 2.18
CA LYS A 117 -18.72 -3.64 2.43
C LYS A 117 -19.66 -3.91 3.60
N GLY A 118 -20.24 -5.11 3.69
CA GLY A 118 -21.04 -5.50 4.87
C GLY A 118 -20.25 -5.45 6.17
N SER A 119 -18.97 -5.86 6.16
CA SER A 119 -18.07 -5.75 7.32
C SER A 119 -17.76 -4.30 7.68
N LEU A 120 -17.60 -3.43 6.68
CA LEU A 120 -17.39 -1.98 6.88
C LEU A 120 -18.64 -1.32 7.46
N GLU A 121 -19.84 -1.70 6.99
CA GLU A 121 -21.12 -1.23 7.53
C GLU A 121 -21.30 -1.68 8.98
N ARG A 122 -20.94 -2.93 9.30
CA ARG A 122 -20.92 -3.43 10.68
C ARG A 122 -19.97 -2.63 11.57
N LEU A 123 -18.75 -2.34 11.09
CA LEU A 123 -17.79 -1.50 11.84
C LEU A 123 -18.39 -0.12 12.16
N LYS A 124 -18.96 0.55 11.16
CA LYS A 124 -19.62 1.85 11.34
C LYS A 124 -20.78 1.78 12.35
N MET A 125 -21.57 0.69 12.31
CA MET A 125 -22.66 0.48 13.26
C MET A 125 -22.13 0.34 14.69
N LEU A 126 -21.05 -0.45 14.89
CA LEU A 126 -20.45 -0.64 16.21
C LEU A 126 -19.85 0.65 16.77
N GLU A 127 -19.22 1.47 15.92
CA GLU A 127 -18.72 2.80 16.33
C GLU A 127 -19.87 3.72 16.73
N LYS A 128 -20.94 3.77 15.93
CA LYS A 128 -22.13 4.55 16.25
C LYS A 128 -22.78 4.14 17.56
N MET A 129 -22.87 2.83 17.84
CA MET A 129 -23.41 2.32 19.12
C MET A 129 -22.60 2.80 20.32
N GLU A 130 -21.29 3.02 20.16
CA GLU A 130 -20.43 3.55 21.22
C GLU A 130 -20.63 5.06 21.39
N GLU A 131 -20.74 5.82 20.29
CA GLU A 131 -20.98 7.26 20.27
C GLU A 131 -22.37 7.63 20.83
N ASP A 132 -23.40 6.91 20.41
CA ASP A 132 -24.81 7.15 20.83
C ASP A 132 -25.11 6.65 22.25
N GLY A 133 -24.14 5.99 22.92
CA GLY A 133 -24.35 5.41 24.26
C GLY A 133 -25.26 4.18 24.29
N THR A 134 -25.72 3.67 23.15
CA THR A 134 -26.60 2.48 23.06
C THR A 134 -25.92 1.24 23.66
N MET A 135 -24.58 1.23 23.70
CA MET A 135 -23.81 0.19 24.39
C MET A 135 -24.15 0.07 25.89
N LEU A 136 -24.58 1.15 26.56
CA LEU A 136 -24.90 1.13 27.98
C LEU A 136 -26.15 0.33 28.29
N ALA A 137 -27.02 0.11 27.32
CA ALA A 137 -28.21 -0.73 27.45
C ALA A 137 -27.90 -2.25 27.42
N LEU A 138 -26.69 -2.64 26.98
CA LEU A 138 -26.23 -4.02 26.91
C LEU A 138 -25.66 -4.48 28.26
N THR A 139 -25.69 -5.80 28.47
CA THR A 139 -25.00 -6.40 29.62
C THR A 139 -23.49 -6.19 29.54
N LYS A 140 -22.78 -6.18 30.65
CA LYS A 140 -21.31 -6.00 30.69
C LYS A 140 -20.56 -7.01 29.78
N ARG A 141 -21.07 -8.24 29.70
CA ARG A 141 -20.48 -9.29 28.87
C ARG A 141 -20.62 -8.94 27.38
N GLU A 142 -21.80 -8.57 26.96
CA GLU A 142 -22.08 -8.14 25.58
C GLU A 142 -21.28 -6.91 25.19
N GLN A 143 -21.14 -5.92 26.08
CA GLN A 143 -20.28 -4.75 25.84
C GLN A 143 -18.83 -5.15 25.54
N ILE A 144 -18.28 -6.13 26.28
CA ILE A 144 -16.92 -6.62 26.06
C ILE A 144 -16.82 -7.31 24.69
N GLU A 145 -17.80 -8.14 24.32
CA GLU A 145 -17.83 -8.83 23.01
C GLU A 145 -17.91 -7.83 21.85
N VAL A 146 -18.79 -6.83 21.95
CA VAL A 146 -18.95 -5.77 20.96
C VAL A 146 -17.66 -4.95 20.81
N ARG A 147 -16.99 -4.58 21.90
CA ARG A 147 -15.70 -3.87 21.84
C ARG A 147 -14.62 -4.69 21.17
N ARG A 148 -14.51 -5.97 21.50
CA ARG A 148 -13.55 -6.88 20.86
C ARG A 148 -13.80 -7.02 19.35
N ASP A 149 -15.06 -7.17 18.95
CA ASP A 149 -15.45 -7.23 17.53
C ASP A 149 -15.06 -5.93 16.82
N ARG A 150 -15.38 -4.77 17.41
CA ARG A 150 -15.01 -3.47 16.88
C ARG A 150 -13.49 -3.32 16.71
N GLU A 151 -12.71 -3.64 17.75
CA GLU A 151 -11.24 -3.56 17.69
C GLU A 151 -10.66 -4.46 16.60
N LYS A 152 -11.19 -5.67 16.47
CA LYS A 152 -10.77 -6.63 15.44
C LYS A 152 -11.05 -6.10 14.03
N LEU A 153 -12.25 -5.55 13.81
CA LEU A 153 -12.64 -4.97 12.53
C LEU A 153 -11.84 -3.68 12.25
N LEU A 154 -11.70 -2.81 13.22
CA LEU A 154 -10.92 -1.56 13.11
C LEU A 154 -9.47 -1.83 12.74
N LYS A 155 -8.85 -2.83 13.38
CA LYS A 155 -7.48 -3.22 13.09
C LYS A 155 -7.28 -3.68 11.63
N SER A 156 -8.27 -4.38 11.05
CA SER A 156 -8.14 -4.93 9.70
C SER A 156 -8.70 -4.02 8.61
N LEU A 157 -9.74 -3.25 8.92
CA LEU A 157 -10.52 -2.48 7.94
C LEU A 157 -10.48 -0.97 8.16
N GLY A 158 -9.84 -0.51 9.25
CA GLY A 158 -9.82 0.91 9.62
C GLY A 158 -9.33 1.82 8.50
N GLY A 159 -8.26 1.44 7.81
CA GLY A 159 -7.69 2.24 6.72
C GLY A 159 -8.52 2.25 5.42
N ILE A 160 -9.49 1.36 5.29
CA ILE A 160 -10.42 1.31 4.15
C ILE A 160 -11.86 1.68 4.51
N LYS A 161 -12.09 2.22 5.71
CA LYS A 161 -13.42 2.63 6.21
C LYS A 161 -14.16 3.58 5.28
N GLY A 162 -13.43 4.45 4.58
CA GLY A 162 -13.97 5.37 3.58
C GLY A 162 -14.22 4.78 2.19
N MET A 163 -13.90 3.51 1.98
CA MET A 163 -14.00 2.88 0.66
C MET A 163 -15.47 2.58 0.31
N THR A 164 -16.04 3.37 -0.59
CA THR A 164 -17.42 3.18 -1.10
C THR A 164 -17.45 2.42 -2.42
N LYS A 165 -16.37 2.49 -3.20
CA LYS A 165 -16.16 1.83 -4.50
C LYS A 165 -14.76 1.25 -4.56
N LEU A 166 -14.50 0.35 -5.48
CA LEU A 166 -13.16 -0.19 -5.72
C LEU A 166 -12.16 0.94 -6.02
N PRO A 167 -10.92 0.85 -5.51
CA PRO A 167 -9.87 1.83 -5.82
C PRO A 167 -9.48 1.73 -7.29
N GLY A 168 -9.11 2.86 -7.90
CA GLY A 168 -8.60 2.89 -9.27
C GLY A 168 -7.20 2.35 -9.40
N MET A 169 -6.41 2.42 -8.30
CA MET A 169 -5.04 1.93 -8.24
C MET A 169 -4.75 1.28 -6.90
N VAL A 170 -3.90 0.25 -6.93
CA VAL A 170 -3.35 -0.40 -5.74
C VAL A 170 -1.83 -0.24 -5.75
N PHE A 171 -1.28 0.35 -4.69
CA PHE A 171 0.15 0.48 -4.49
C PHE A 171 0.62 -0.51 -3.42
N VAL A 172 1.43 -1.50 -3.81
CA VAL A 172 1.83 -2.61 -2.94
C VAL A 172 3.29 -2.47 -2.54
N ILE A 173 3.57 -2.54 -1.23
CA ILE A 173 4.92 -2.60 -0.68
C ILE A 173 5.22 -4.05 -0.32
N ASP A 174 6.32 -4.58 -0.85
CA ASP A 174 6.74 -5.98 -0.73
C ASP A 174 5.72 -6.97 -1.35
N PRO A 175 5.60 -6.98 -2.71
CA PRO A 175 4.63 -7.83 -3.42
C PRO A 175 4.79 -9.33 -3.13
N ALA A 176 5.99 -9.79 -2.81
CA ALA A 176 6.23 -11.20 -2.48
C ALA A 176 5.51 -11.63 -1.20
N LYS A 177 5.35 -10.70 -0.25
CA LYS A 177 4.59 -10.93 0.97
C LYS A 177 3.08 -10.76 0.74
N GLU A 178 2.71 -9.81 -0.07
CA GLU A 178 1.33 -9.41 -0.34
C GLU A 178 0.79 -10.05 -1.65
N HIS A 179 1.22 -11.27 -1.99
CA HIS A 179 0.85 -11.94 -3.24
C HIS A 179 -0.66 -12.03 -3.44
N ILE A 180 -1.46 -12.26 -2.39
CA ILE A 180 -2.92 -12.30 -2.47
C ILE A 180 -3.48 -10.95 -2.95
N ALA A 181 -2.96 -9.84 -2.44
CA ALA A 181 -3.39 -8.51 -2.85
C ALA A 181 -3.03 -8.23 -4.31
N VAL A 182 -1.85 -8.70 -4.76
CA VAL A 182 -1.41 -8.59 -6.17
C VAL A 182 -2.31 -9.40 -7.09
N ASP A 183 -2.60 -10.66 -6.74
CA ASP A 183 -3.47 -11.55 -7.52
C ASP A 183 -4.89 -11.00 -7.63
N GLU A 184 -5.44 -10.47 -6.53
CA GLU A 184 -6.75 -9.84 -6.54
C GLU A 184 -6.78 -8.54 -7.36
N ALA A 185 -5.73 -7.72 -7.27
CA ALA A 185 -5.62 -6.50 -8.08
C ALA A 185 -5.50 -6.83 -9.58
N ALA A 186 -4.78 -7.88 -9.94
CA ALA A 186 -4.68 -8.36 -11.33
C ALA A 186 -6.02 -8.90 -11.85
N SER A 187 -6.80 -9.58 -10.99
CA SER A 187 -8.12 -10.13 -11.34
C SER A 187 -9.21 -9.08 -11.36
N SER A 188 -9.05 -8.00 -10.59
CA SER A 188 -9.96 -6.86 -10.57
C SER A 188 -9.60 -5.88 -11.69
N ARG A 189 -10.54 -4.97 -12.05
CA ARG A 189 -10.25 -3.90 -13.03
C ARG A 189 -9.36 -2.78 -12.46
N SER A 190 -8.84 -2.94 -11.25
CA SER A 190 -7.95 -1.98 -10.62
C SER A 190 -6.57 -2.04 -11.26
N ARG A 191 -5.98 -0.90 -11.60
CA ARG A 191 -4.56 -0.82 -11.96
C ARG A 191 -3.73 -1.05 -10.70
N TRP A 192 -2.73 -1.90 -10.78
CA TRP A 192 -1.80 -2.09 -9.68
C TRP A 192 -0.42 -1.51 -10.00
N SER A 193 0.23 -0.96 -8.99
CA SER A 193 1.63 -0.53 -9.04
C SER A 193 2.37 -1.14 -7.86
N ALA A 194 3.41 -1.90 -8.14
CA ALA A 194 4.30 -2.42 -7.11
C ALA A 194 5.42 -1.41 -6.85
N SER A 195 5.81 -1.24 -5.58
CA SER A 195 7.06 -0.59 -5.25
C SER A 195 8.21 -1.33 -5.96
N PRO A 196 9.13 -0.63 -6.62
CA PRO A 196 10.29 -1.24 -7.28
C PRO A 196 11.32 -1.72 -6.24
N THR A 197 10.89 -2.62 -5.37
CA THR A 197 11.81 -3.33 -4.48
C THR A 197 12.39 -4.53 -5.21
N PRO A 198 13.63 -4.94 -4.90
CA PRO A 198 14.29 -6.09 -5.54
C PRO A 198 13.57 -7.44 -5.33
N THR A 199 12.50 -7.42 -4.57
CA THR A 199 11.63 -8.58 -4.32
C THR A 199 10.44 -8.61 -5.30
N ALA A 200 10.21 -7.54 -6.09
CA ALA A 200 9.17 -7.54 -7.11
C ALA A 200 9.51 -8.62 -8.16
N ILE A 201 8.78 -9.71 -8.14
CA ILE A 201 8.85 -10.75 -9.16
C ILE A 201 8.12 -10.16 -10.37
N PRO A 202 8.79 -9.97 -11.53
CA PRO A 202 8.06 -9.72 -12.76
C PRO A 202 7.24 -10.98 -13.05
N THR A 203 5.93 -10.83 -13.01
CA THR A 203 4.98 -11.84 -13.52
C THR A 203 5.13 -12.02 -15.02
#